data_d406e96486cc7c597a94f2b950689790
#
_entry.id   d406e96486cc7c597a94f2b950689790
#
_cell.length_a   1.000
_cell.length_b   1.000
_cell.length_c   1.000
_cell.angle_alpha   90.00
_cell.angle_beta   90.00
_cell.angle_gamma   90.00
#
_symmetry.space_group_name_H-M   'P 1'
#
loop_
_entity.id
_entity.type
_entity.pdbx_description
1 polymer ?
#
loop_
_entity_poly.entity_id
_entity_poly.type
_entity_poly.pdbx_seq_one_letter_code
_entity_poly.pdbx_strand_id
1 'polypeptide(L)'
;MSGQPASFFLAQAASEMQQREQQYDQEGGERSMVKTTKLFEALTGHDLTPADGWKFMALLKLVRSEYHGYRQDDYVDGAAYFALAGESASLESDV
;
A
#
# COMPACT_ATOMS: atom_id res chain seq x y z
N MET A 1 -12.03 5.49 -27.82
CA MET A 1 -11.03 5.16 -26.81
C MET A 1 -11.68 4.58 -25.60
N SER A 2 -11.17 3.49 -25.16
CA SER A 2 -11.79 2.76 -24.07
C SER A 2 -10.83 2.64 -22.89
N GLY A 3 -10.50 3.76 -22.28
CA GLY A 3 -9.76 3.74 -21.04
C GLY A 3 -10.65 3.26 -19.91
N GLN A 4 -10.07 2.98 -18.77
CA GLN A 4 -10.80 2.60 -17.57
C GLN A 4 -11.02 3.82 -16.69
N PRO A 5 -12.21 3.96 -16.09
CA PRO A 5 -12.48 5.08 -15.18
C PRO A 5 -11.70 4.93 -13.88
N ALA A 6 -11.51 6.02 -13.17
CA ALA A 6 -10.80 6.00 -11.89
C ALA A 6 -11.40 5.01 -10.91
N SER A 7 -12.73 4.89 -10.91
CA SER A 7 -13.41 3.96 -10.00
C SER A 7 -13.06 2.49 -10.26
N PHE A 8 -12.67 2.16 -11.50
CA PHE A 8 -12.21 0.81 -11.82
C PHE A 8 -10.95 0.47 -11.00
N PHE A 9 -9.99 1.39 -10.97
CA PHE A 9 -8.74 1.15 -10.24
C PHE A 9 -8.99 1.03 -8.74
N LEU A 10 -9.88 1.83 -8.20
CA LEU A 10 -10.23 1.74 -6.79
C LEU A 10 -10.92 0.42 -6.47
N ALA A 11 -11.81 -0.05 -7.34
CA ALA A 11 -12.51 -1.32 -7.15
C ALA A 11 -11.53 -2.49 -7.22
N GLN A 12 -10.59 -2.45 -8.17
CA GLN A 12 -9.57 -3.49 -8.28
C GLN A 12 -8.67 -3.50 -7.06
N ALA A 13 -8.27 -2.33 -6.59
CA ALA A 13 -7.44 -2.22 -5.39
C ALA A 13 -8.16 -2.83 -4.18
N ALA A 14 -9.44 -2.52 -4.02
CA ALA A 14 -10.23 -3.07 -2.92
C ALA A 14 -10.32 -4.59 -2.99
N SER A 15 -10.51 -5.13 -4.19
CA SER A 15 -10.60 -6.58 -4.39
C SER A 15 -9.29 -7.27 -4.01
N GLU A 16 -8.17 -6.73 -4.45
CA GLU A 16 -6.87 -7.31 -4.14
C GLU A 16 -6.54 -7.24 -2.65
N MET A 17 -6.93 -6.16 -2.00
CA MET A 17 -6.75 -6.03 -0.56
C MET A 17 -7.53 -7.09 0.20
N GLN A 18 -8.75 -7.39 -0.23
CA GLN A 18 -9.55 -8.44 0.39
C GLN A 18 -8.91 -9.81 0.21
N GLN A 19 -8.36 -10.09 -0.96
CA GLN A 19 -7.65 -11.35 -1.21
C GLN A 19 -6.42 -11.48 -0.32
N ARG A 20 -5.68 -10.39 -0.13
CA ARG A 20 -4.50 -10.40 0.74
C ARG A 20 -4.87 -10.67 2.18
N GLU A 21 -5.96 -10.08 2.66
CA GLU A 21 -6.43 -10.34 4.01
C GLU A 21 -6.67 -11.83 4.24
N GLN A 22 -7.24 -12.50 3.24
CA GLN A 22 -7.52 -13.92 3.34
C GLN A 22 -6.25 -14.77 3.32
N GLN A 23 -5.22 -14.32 2.63
CA GLN A 23 -4.00 -15.11 2.45
C GLN A 23 -2.95 -14.88 3.52
N TYR A 24 -2.79 -13.65 3.96
CA TYR A 24 -1.64 -13.28 4.79
C TYR A 24 -2.01 -12.66 6.11
N ASP A 25 -3.21 -12.14 6.22
CA ASP A 25 -3.52 -11.28 7.33
C ASP A 25 -4.40 -11.93 8.35
N GLN A 26 -4.39 -11.29 9.47
CA GLN A 26 -5.22 -11.62 10.59
C GLN A 26 -6.47 -10.78 10.53
N GLU A 27 -7.39 -11.02 11.43
CA GLU A 27 -8.51 -10.14 11.62
C GLU A 27 -8.04 -8.70 11.77
N GLY A 28 -8.68 -7.78 11.06
CA GLY A 28 -8.42 -6.36 11.19
C GLY A 28 -7.44 -5.80 10.19
N GLY A 29 -7.06 -6.56 9.15
CA GLY A 29 -6.31 -6.02 8.03
C GLY A 29 -4.86 -6.44 7.99
N GLU A 30 -4.11 -5.86 7.06
CA GLU A 30 -2.74 -6.27 6.82
C GLU A 30 -1.79 -5.75 7.88
N ARG A 31 -1.00 -6.65 8.46
CA ARG A 31 -0.10 -6.35 9.59
C ARG A 31 1.38 -6.43 9.25
N SER A 32 1.72 -6.82 8.03
CA SER A 32 3.12 -7.03 7.67
C SER A 32 3.98 -5.78 7.78
N MET A 33 3.41 -4.60 7.53
CA MET A 33 4.17 -3.36 7.57
C MET A 33 4.61 -3.00 9.00
N VAL A 34 3.83 -3.36 10.00
CA VAL A 34 4.21 -3.11 11.40
C VAL A 34 5.53 -3.80 11.71
N LYS A 35 5.64 -5.09 11.33
CA LYS A 35 6.88 -5.84 11.55
C LYS A 35 8.01 -5.32 10.68
N THR A 36 7.70 -4.98 9.44
CA THR A 36 8.69 -4.49 8.49
C THR A 36 9.36 -3.21 8.98
N THR A 37 8.58 -2.26 9.47
CA THR A 37 9.14 -1.01 9.94
C THR A 37 9.93 -1.18 11.24
N LYS A 38 9.51 -2.10 12.10
CA LYS A 38 10.27 -2.41 13.31
C LYS A 38 11.63 -3.04 12.99
N LEU A 39 11.66 -3.94 12.02
CA LEU A 39 12.93 -4.53 11.59
C LEU A 39 13.84 -3.52 10.92
N PHE A 40 13.26 -2.62 10.13
CA PHE A 40 14.03 -1.55 9.50
C PHE A 40 14.69 -0.67 10.56
N GLU A 41 13.95 -0.30 11.59
CA GLU A 41 14.49 0.48 12.69
C GLU A 41 15.63 -0.26 13.39
N ALA A 42 15.44 -1.56 13.63
CA ALA A 42 16.49 -2.36 14.29
C ALA A 42 17.75 -2.44 13.44
N LEU A 43 17.61 -2.52 12.12
CA LEU A 43 18.74 -2.65 11.21
C LEU A 43 19.47 -1.33 10.99
N THR A 44 18.76 -0.22 10.92
CA THR A 44 19.35 1.05 10.47
C THR A 44 19.41 2.12 11.56
N GLY A 45 18.65 1.96 12.63
CA GLY A 45 18.51 3.00 13.64
C GLY A 45 17.57 4.13 13.23
N HIS A 46 16.94 4.02 12.04
CA HIS A 46 16.00 5.03 11.55
C HIS A 46 14.58 4.60 11.78
N ASP A 47 13.78 5.52 12.28
CA ASP A 47 12.39 5.28 12.62
C ASP A 47 11.49 5.46 11.40
N LEU A 48 10.60 4.51 11.19
CA LEU A 48 9.55 4.61 10.17
C LEU A 48 8.25 4.15 10.78
N THR A 49 7.19 4.94 10.57
CA THR A 49 5.87 4.48 10.96
C THR A 49 5.33 3.53 9.88
N PRO A 50 4.34 2.68 10.21
CA PRO A 50 3.69 1.86 9.18
C PRO A 50 3.09 2.70 8.05
N ALA A 51 2.53 3.88 8.37
CA ALA A 51 2.03 4.78 7.33
C ALA A 51 3.13 5.19 6.37
N ASP A 52 4.32 5.51 6.90
CA ASP A 52 5.48 5.86 6.05
C ASP A 52 5.90 4.70 5.19
N GLY A 53 5.88 3.49 5.73
CA GLY A 53 6.23 2.29 4.98
C GLY A 53 5.30 2.09 3.77
N TRP A 54 4.01 2.24 3.98
CA TRP A 54 3.05 2.11 2.88
C TRP A 54 3.19 3.23 1.86
N LYS A 55 3.46 4.46 2.31
CA LYS A 55 3.72 5.57 1.39
C LYS A 55 4.94 5.29 0.53
N PHE A 56 5.96 4.69 1.12
CA PHE A 56 7.16 4.32 0.37
C PHE A 56 6.82 3.32 -0.74
N MET A 57 5.98 2.34 -0.44
CA MET A 57 5.54 1.37 -1.45
C MET A 57 4.72 2.04 -2.56
N ALA A 58 3.87 3.00 -2.20
CA ALA A 58 3.11 3.75 -3.19
C ALA A 58 4.05 4.55 -4.11
N LEU A 59 5.08 5.16 -3.52
CA LEU A 59 6.09 5.89 -4.29
C LEU A 59 6.83 4.98 -5.27
N LEU A 60 7.14 3.76 -4.84
CA LEU A 60 7.79 2.79 -5.73
C LEU A 60 6.94 2.53 -6.97
N LYS A 61 5.63 2.37 -6.79
CA LYS A 61 4.74 2.13 -7.92
C LYS A 61 4.63 3.36 -8.82
N LEU A 62 4.62 4.55 -8.22
CA LEU A 62 4.62 5.78 -8.98
C LEU A 62 5.87 5.87 -9.87
N VAL A 63 7.04 5.60 -9.30
CA VAL A 63 8.31 5.63 -10.04
C VAL A 63 8.29 4.61 -11.17
N ARG A 64 7.83 3.38 -10.88
CA ARG A 64 7.76 2.33 -11.91
C ARG A 64 6.85 2.71 -13.06
N SER A 65 5.77 3.44 -12.79
CA SER A 65 4.85 3.86 -13.84
C SER A 65 5.49 4.80 -14.86
N GLU A 66 6.63 5.41 -14.52
CA GLU A 66 7.34 6.32 -15.41
C GLU A 66 8.39 5.64 -16.30
N TYR A 67 8.76 4.39 -16.00
CA TYR A 67 9.85 3.72 -16.69
C TYR A 67 9.44 2.93 -17.92
N HIS A 68 8.19 2.56 -18.02
CA HIS A 68 7.70 1.74 -19.12
C HIS A 68 6.30 2.22 -19.51
N GLY A 69 5.74 1.58 -20.52
CA GLY A 69 4.39 1.91 -20.94
C GLY A 69 3.38 1.58 -19.86
N TYR A 70 2.15 1.89 -20.14
CA TYR A 70 1.05 1.67 -19.20
C TYR A 70 1.01 0.22 -18.71
N ARG A 71 0.95 0.07 -17.40
CA ARG A 71 0.69 -1.20 -16.73
C ARG A 71 -0.34 -0.96 -15.66
N GLN A 72 -1.43 -1.67 -15.73
CA GLN A 72 -2.54 -1.52 -14.79
C GLN A 72 -2.08 -1.69 -13.34
N ASP A 73 -1.18 -2.65 -13.10
CA ASP A 73 -0.71 -2.98 -11.76
C ASP A 73 -0.07 -1.79 -11.04
N ASP A 74 0.62 -0.93 -11.77
CA ASP A 74 1.25 0.23 -11.14
C ASP A 74 0.21 1.12 -10.46
N TYR A 75 -0.92 1.28 -11.12
CA TYR A 75 -1.98 2.16 -10.62
C TYR A 75 -2.87 1.48 -9.58
N VAL A 76 -3.17 0.21 -9.79
CA VAL A 76 -3.96 -0.56 -8.83
C VAL A 76 -3.20 -0.75 -7.54
N ASP A 77 -1.94 -1.19 -7.62
CA ASP A 77 -1.12 -1.42 -6.44
C ASP A 77 -0.78 -0.10 -5.74
N GLY A 78 -0.50 0.94 -6.51
CA GLY A 78 -0.23 2.26 -5.94
C GLY A 78 -1.41 2.78 -5.13
N ALA A 79 -2.62 2.62 -5.66
CA ALA A 79 -3.83 3.02 -4.96
C ALA A 79 -4.03 2.21 -3.68
N ALA A 80 -3.79 0.89 -3.75
CA ALA A 80 -3.93 0.01 -2.60
C ALA A 80 -2.93 0.37 -1.50
N TYR A 81 -1.68 0.61 -1.87
CA TYR A 81 -0.66 0.98 -0.89
C TYR A 81 -0.97 2.32 -0.23
N PHE A 82 -1.44 3.28 -1.01
CA PHE A 82 -1.78 4.57 -0.42
C PHE A 82 -3.00 4.47 0.49
N ALA A 83 -3.96 3.62 0.14
CA ALA A 83 -5.11 3.36 1.01
C ALA A 83 -4.66 2.72 2.33
N LEU A 84 -3.72 1.77 2.27
CA LEU A 84 -3.14 1.16 3.48
C LEU A 84 -2.39 2.19 4.32
N ALA A 85 -1.71 3.13 3.67
CA ALA A 85 -1.08 4.25 4.37
C ALA A 85 -2.13 5.08 5.13
N GLY A 86 -3.27 5.32 4.48
CA GLY A 86 -4.37 6.04 5.10
C GLY A 86 -4.92 5.32 6.33
N GLU A 87 -5.10 4.01 6.21
CA GLU A 87 -5.56 3.21 7.34
C GLU A 87 -4.58 3.30 8.50
N SER A 88 -3.29 3.10 8.23
CA SER A 88 -2.25 3.17 9.27
C SER A 88 -2.21 4.56 9.90
N ALA A 89 -2.27 5.61 9.08
CA ALA A 89 -2.24 6.98 9.58
C ALA A 89 -3.44 7.26 10.48
N SER A 90 -4.62 6.74 10.12
CA SER A 90 -5.81 6.95 10.93
C SER A 90 -5.70 6.27 12.30
N LEU A 91 -5.08 5.08 12.33
CA LEU A 91 -4.84 4.38 13.59
C LEU A 91 -3.80 5.10 14.45
N GLU A 92 -2.76 5.64 13.82
CA GLU A 92 -1.70 6.38 14.52
C GLU A 92 -2.24 7.67 15.12
N SER A 93 -3.17 8.32 14.46
CA SER A 93 -3.71 9.59 14.94
C SER A 93 -4.71 9.42 16.08
N ASP A 94 -5.18 8.20 16.33
CA ASP A 94 -6.10 7.91 17.43
C ASP A 94 -5.40 7.73 18.78
N VAL A 95 -4.10 7.89 18.79
CA VAL A 95 -3.29 7.71 20.00
C VAL A 95 -3.14 9.01 20.76
#